data_a3fd72ac01a073b06371df76235501bb
#
_entry.id   a3fd72ac01a073b06371df76235501bb
#
_cell.length_a   1.000
_cell.length_b   1.000
_cell.length_c   1.000
_cell.angle_alpha   90.00
_cell.angle_beta   90.00
_cell.angle_gamma   90.00
#
_symmetry.space_group_name_H-M   'P 1'
#
loop_
_entity.id
_entity.type
_entity.pdbx_description
1 polymer ?
#
loop_
_entity_poly.entity_id
_entity_poly.type
_entity_poly.pdbx_seq_one_letter_code
_entity_poly.pdbx_strand_id
1 'polypeptide(L)'
;MSELIVSVSGVRGILGDSLTPQAITKYVSAFAEFAKEKSKKKTCSIVVGRDGRLHGDVVENLVVSCLSMSGVRVISIGVAPTPTVQLAAELSRSDGAISITASHNPQIWNGLKFLNSDGTFLDEAQIKKLINIADKGTFTYSNVDGIVPPMHNNSWLKKHIVEILKLKIVDKKKIRNRKFKVVVDAVNSSGSLIVPDLLEQLGCKVIRLYCDGTGIFPHTPEPLPQNLTGLANAVVK
;
A
#
# COMPACT_ATOMS: atom_id res chain seq x y z
N MET A 1 14.54 -12.59 -18.86
CA MET A 1 13.57 -12.51 -17.74
C MET A 1 14.21 -11.73 -16.62
N SER A 2 13.53 -10.72 -16.08
CA SER A 2 14.00 -10.00 -14.90
C SER A 2 13.90 -10.90 -13.67
N GLU A 3 14.75 -10.66 -12.66
CA GLU A 3 14.71 -11.43 -11.43
C GLU A 3 13.60 -10.92 -10.50
N LEU A 4 12.89 -11.84 -9.84
CA LEU A 4 11.98 -11.52 -8.75
C LEU A 4 12.78 -11.14 -7.50
N ILE A 5 12.65 -9.92 -7.03
CA ILE A 5 13.37 -9.45 -5.85
C ILE A 5 12.56 -9.79 -4.61
N VAL A 6 13.11 -10.63 -3.75
CA VAL A 6 12.53 -10.99 -2.44
C VAL A 6 13.48 -10.52 -1.35
N SER A 7 13.00 -9.63 -0.48
CA SER A 7 13.82 -9.01 0.57
C SER A 7 12.96 -8.63 1.78
N VAL A 8 13.56 -8.05 2.81
CA VAL A 8 12.84 -7.44 3.96
C VAL A 8 11.82 -6.39 3.52
N SER A 9 12.00 -5.78 2.34
CA SER A 9 11.04 -4.82 1.78
C SER A 9 9.83 -5.47 1.11
N GLY A 10 9.73 -6.80 1.13
CA GLY A 10 8.69 -7.58 0.47
C GLY A 10 9.12 -8.21 -0.85
N VAL A 11 8.16 -8.47 -1.72
CA VAL A 11 8.36 -9.11 -3.02
C VAL A 11 8.04 -8.09 -4.11
N ARG A 12 8.94 -7.91 -5.08
CA ARG A 12 8.72 -6.99 -6.21
C ARG A 12 9.34 -7.51 -7.50
N GLY A 13 8.73 -7.13 -8.62
CA GLY A 13 9.20 -7.52 -9.95
C GLY A 13 8.48 -6.77 -11.05
N ILE A 14 8.85 -7.05 -12.30
CA ILE A 14 8.15 -6.55 -13.47
C ILE A 14 6.87 -7.35 -13.64
N LEU A 15 5.73 -6.66 -13.71
CA LEU A 15 4.42 -7.30 -13.83
C LEU A 15 4.31 -8.09 -15.14
N GLY A 16 3.95 -9.37 -15.02
CA GLY A 16 3.84 -10.30 -16.13
C GLY A 16 5.15 -10.96 -16.57
N ASP A 17 6.31 -10.53 -16.06
CA ASP A 17 7.61 -11.16 -16.31
C ASP A 17 8.12 -11.90 -15.07
N SER A 18 8.63 -11.18 -14.05
CA SER A 18 9.08 -11.79 -12.79
C SER A 18 7.99 -11.77 -11.71
N LEU A 19 7.14 -10.75 -11.66
CA LEU A 19 5.95 -10.73 -10.80
C LEU A 19 4.78 -11.35 -11.56
N THR A 20 4.75 -12.67 -11.62
CA THR A 20 3.70 -13.46 -12.27
C THR A 20 2.52 -13.74 -11.35
N PRO A 21 1.34 -14.17 -11.85
CA PRO A 21 0.24 -14.63 -11.01
C PRO A 21 0.65 -15.73 -10.02
N GLN A 22 1.51 -16.66 -10.45
CA GLN A 22 2.03 -17.73 -9.59
C GLN A 22 2.90 -17.19 -8.46
N ALA A 23 3.78 -16.22 -8.75
CA ALA A 23 4.59 -15.57 -7.72
C ALA A 23 3.69 -14.82 -6.72
N ILE A 24 2.71 -14.06 -7.19
CA ILE A 24 1.76 -13.34 -6.34
C ILE A 24 1.02 -14.31 -5.43
N THR A 25 0.38 -15.34 -5.97
CA THR A 25 -0.41 -16.29 -5.19
C THR A 25 0.45 -17.08 -4.21
N LYS A 26 1.68 -17.49 -4.59
CA LYS A 26 2.64 -18.15 -3.70
C LYS A 26 2.88 -17.32 -2.44
N TYR A 27 3.28 -16.06 -2.58
CA TYR A 27 3.63 -15.22 -1.44
C TYR A 27 2.41 -14.71 -0.66
N VAL A 28 1.27 -14.54 -1.29
CA VAL A 28 0.01 -14.19 -0.63
C VAL A 28 -0.49 -15.35 0.22
N SER A 29 -0.46 -16.59 -0.30
CA SER A 29 -0.82 -17.79 0.47
C SER A 29 0.13 -18.00 1.65
N ALA A 30 1.44 -17.80 1.44
CA ALA A 30 2.43 -17.87 2.50
C ALA A 30 2.17 -16.83 3.60
N PHE A 31 1.78 -15.61 3.22
CA PHE A 31 1.44 -14.57 4.19
C PHE A 31 0.13 -14.87 4.92
N ALA A 32 -0.85 -15.48 4.27
CA ALA A 32 -2.07 -15.96 4.93
C ALA A 32 -1.75 -16.97 6.02
N GLU A 33 -0.90 -17.99 5.73
CA GLU A 33 -0.45 -18.96 6.74
C GLU A 33 0.30 -18.29 7.88
N PHE A 34 1.25 -17.41 7.56
CA PHE A 34 2.02 -16.65 8.55
C PHE A 34 1.12 -15.81 9.48
N ALA A 35 0.09 -15.14 8.94
CA ALA A 35 -0.82 -14.32 9.71
C ALA A 35 -1.77 -15.18 10.56
N LYS A 36 -2.30 -16.29 10.02
CA LYS A 36 -3.15 -17.23 10.76
C LYS A 36 -2.42 -17.82 11.96
N GLU A 37 -1.17 -18.22 11.83
CA GLU A 37 -0.37 -18.79 12.91
C GLU A 37 -0.20 -17.82 14.08
N LYS A 38 -0.16 -16.52 13.79
CA LYS A 38 -0.04 -15.47 14.81
C LYS A 38 -1.40 -14.99 15.36
N SER A 39 -2.46 -15.20 14.61
CA SER A 39 -3.80 -14.72 14.98
C SER A 39 -4.36 -15.49 16.19
N LYS A 40 -4.90 -14.73 17.15
CA LYS A 40 -5.66 -15.27 18.28
C LYS A 40 -7.17 -15.25 18.03
N LYS A 41 -7.61 -14.85 16.83
CA LYS A 41 -9.00 -14.72 16.46
C LYS A 41 -9.51 -15.99 15.81
N LYS A 42 -10.83 -16.21 15.88
CA LYS A 42 -11.50 -17.31 15.18
C LYS A 42 -11.31 -17.20 13.65
N THR A 43 -11.29 -15.98 13.13
CA THR A 43 -11.05 -15.70 11.70
C THR A 43 -9.97 -14.64 11.59
N CYS A 44 -8.86 -15.00 10.95
CA CYS A 44 -7.77 -14.07 10.63
C CYS A 44 -8.27 -12.98 9.68
N SER A 45 -7.81 -11.75 9.86
CA SER A 45 -8.19 -10.60 9.04
C SER A 45 -6.97 -9.87 8.51
N ILE A 46 -6.98 -9.52 7.22
CA ILE A 46 -5.88 -8.82 6.55
C ILE A 46 -6.42 -7.61 5.81
N VAL A 47 -5.78 -6.45 6.00
CA VAL A 47 -6.02 -5.24 5.20
C VAL A 47 -5.24 -5.33 3.90
N VAL A 48 -5.86 -4.94 2.79
CA VAL A 48 -5.21 -4.84 1.47
C VAL A 48 -5.44 -3.44 0.93
N GLY A 49 -4.36 -2.78 0.51
CA GLY A 49 -4.41 -1.52 -0.22
C GLY A 49 -3.34 -1.47 -1.29
N ARG A 50 -3.52 -0.62 -2.29
CA ARG A 50 -2.58 -0.49 -3.40
C ARG A 50 -2.22 0.95 -3.70
N ASP A 51 -1.09 1.17 -4.34
CA ASP A 51 -0.78 2.46 -4.94
C ASP A 51 -1.58 2.68 -6.25
N GLY A 52 -1.36 3.80 -6.91
CA GLY A 52 -2.11 4.17 -8.11
C GLY A 52 -1.58 3.58 -9.41
N ARG A 53 -0.63 2.62 -9.41
CA ARG A 53 -0.04 2.04 -10.62
C ARG A 53 -1.09 1.44 -11.54
N LEU A 54 -0.88 1.58 -12.86
CA LEU A 54 -1.72 0.91 -13.87
C LEU A 54 -1.79 -0.60 -13.58
N HIS A 55 -2.97 -1.16 -13.80
CA HIS A 55 -3.26 -2.58 -13.58
C HIS A 55 -3.03 -3.07 -12.14
N GLY A 56 -2.86 -2.15 -11.18
CA GLY A 56 -2.78 -2.48 -9.76
C GLY A 56 -4.08 -3.10 -9.23
N ASP A 57 -5.22 -2.79 -9.83
CA ASP A 57 -6.53 -3.40 -9.56
C ASP A 57 -6.56 -4.89 -9.92
N VAL A 58 -5.92 -5.30 -11.01
CA VAL A 58 -5.78 -6.73 -11.39
C VAL A 58 -4.96 -7.48 -10.34
N VAL A 59 -3.86 -6.88 -9.87
CA VAL A 59 -3.04 -7.46 -8.79
C VAL A 59 -3.84 -7.52 -7.48
N GLU A 60 -4.57 -6.44 -7.14
CA GLU A 60 -5.42 -6.40 -5.94
C GLU A 60 -6.48 -7.50 -5.97
N ASN A 61 -7.19 -7.68 -7.09
CA ASN A 61 -8.20 -8.72 -7.25
C ASN A 61 -7.62 -10.12 -7.02
N LEU A 62 -6.43 -10.39 -7.54
CA LEU A 62 -5.74 -11.67 -7.36
C LEU A 62 -5.35 -11.88 -5.88
N VAL A 63 -4.79 -10.86 -5.23
CA VAL A 63 -4.41 -10.89 -3.81
C VAL A 63 -5.64 -11.12 -2.93
N VAL A 64 -6.72 -10.36 -3.16
CA VAL A 64 -7.96 -10.45 -2.39
C VAL A 64 -8.61 -11.82 -2.53
N SER A 65 -8.69 -12.34 -3.77
CA SER A 65 -9.26 -13.67 -4.04
C SER A 65 -8.45 -14.77 -3.37
N CYS A 66 -7.12 -14.72 -3.47
CA CYS A 66 -6.23 -15.69 -2.85
C CYS A 66 -6.37 -15.71 -1.32
N LEU A 67 -6.41 -14.55 -0.66
CA LEU A 67 -6.64 -14.43 0.79
C LEU A 67 -8.01 -14.95 1.19
N SER A 68 -9.08 -14.61 0.45
CA SER A 68 -10.43 -15.08 0.73
C SER A 68 -10.52 -16.61 0.64
N MET A 69 -9.94 -17.22 -0.40
CA MET A 69 -9.83 -18.67 -0.54
C MET A 69 -8.97 -19.32 0.54
N SER A 70 -8.06 -18.59 1.13
CA SER A 70 -7.31 -19.02 2.31
C SER A 70 -8.11 -18.91 3.62
N GLY A 71 -9.40 -18.56 3.60
CA GLY A 71 -10.25 -18.40 4.78
C GLY A 71 -9.93 -17.14 5.60
N VAL A 72 -9.31 -16.14 4.98
CA VAL A 72 -8.98 -14.85 5.60
C VAL A 72 -10.08 -13.83 5.30
N ARG A 73 -10.49 -13.07 6.31
CA ARG A 73 -11.35 -11.90 6.12
C ARG A 73 -10.53 -10.77 5.55
N VAL A 74 -10.83 -10.35 4.33
CA VAL A 74 -10.12 -9.27 3.65
C VAL A 74 -10.84 -7.94 3.85
N ILE A 75 -10.09 -6.90 4.20
CA ILE A 75 -10.54 -5.51 4.23
C ILE A 75 -9.77 -4.77 3.12
N SER A 76 -10.39 -4.67 1.93
CA SER A 76 -9.82 -3.90 0.83
C SER A 76 -10.11 -2.41 1.05
N ILE A 77 -9.06 -1.60 1.01
CA ILE A 77 -9.14 -0.15 1.17
C ILE A 77 -8.91 0.61 -0.14
N GLY A 78 -8.73 -0.12 -1.24
CA GLY A 78 -8.52 0.43 -2.58
C GLY A 78 -7.20 1.18 -2.73
N VAL A 79 -7.23 2.25 -3.51
CA VAL A 79 -6.03 3.08 -3.76
C VAL A 79 -5.68 3.89 -2.51
N ALA A 80 -4.52 3.60 -1.93
CA ALA A 80 -4.02 4.24 -0.72
C ALA A 80 -2.49 4.20 -0.68
N PRO A 81 -1.81 5.24 -0.17
CA PRO A 81 -0.38 5.17 0.08
C PRO A 81 -0.08 4.21 1.23
N THR A 82 1.11 3.61 1.22
CA THR A 82 1.54 2.64 2.25
C THR A 82 1.27 3.10 3.69
N PRO A 83 1.52 4.36 4.10
CA PRO A 83 1.20 4.81 5.45
C PRO A 83 -0.30 4.72 5.81
N THR A 84 -1.20 4.85 4.83
CA THR A 84 -2.64 4.63 5.06
C THR A 84 -2.95 3.15 5.29
N VAL A 85 -2.27 2.24 4.56
CA VAL A 85 -2.41 0.79 4.76
C VAL A 85 -1.90 0.38 6.15
N GLN A 86 -0.78 0.95 6.58
CA GLN A 86 -0.20 0.74 7.92
C GLN A 86 -1.17 1.17 9.02
N LEU A 87 -1.69 2.39 8.92
CA LEU A 87 -2.68 2.91 9.87
C LEU A 87 -3.98 2.10 9.87
N ALA A 88 -4.41 1.65 8.70
CA ALA A 88 -5.59 0.80 8.59
C ALA A 88 -5.38 -0.56 9.26
N ALA A 89 -4.19 -1.17 9.14
CA ALA A 89 -3.85 -2.40 9.82
C ALA A 89 -3.99 -2.26 11.35
N GLU A 90 -3.37 -1.25 11.91
CA GLU A 90 -3.39 -0.96 13.35
C GLU A 90 -4.80 -0.65 13.85
N LEU A 91 -5.46 0.36 13.28
CA LEU A 91 -6.75 0.85 13.78
C LEU A 91 -7.93 -0.09 13.53
N SER A 92 -7.87 -0.95 12.51
CA SER A 92 -8.86 -2.01 12.32
C SER A 92 -8.59 -3.23 13.19
N ARG A 93 -7.44 -3.25 13.88
CA ARG A 93 -6.96 -4.40 14.65
C ARG A 93 -6.89 -5.65 13.77
N SER A 94 -6.48 -5.52 12.51
CA SER A 94 -6.27 -6.67 11.62
C SER A 94 -5.06 -7.51 12.10
N ASP A 95 -4.92 -8.71 11.59
CA ASP A 95 -3.80 -9.59 11.95
C ASP A 95 -2.56 -9.32 11.09
N GLY A 96 -2.71 -8.48 10.07
CA GLY A 96 -1.65 -8.00 9.19
C GLY A 96 -2.21 -7.19 8.02
N ALA A 97 -1.33 -6.75 7.14
CA ALA A 97 -1.75 -6.08 5.92
C ALA A 97 -0.80 -6.36 4.74
N ILE A 98 -1.31 -6.14 3.52
CA ILE A 98 -0.54 -6.13 2.28
C ILE A 98 -0.69 -4.76 1.62
N SER A 99 0.43 -4.07 1.41
CA SER A 99 0.49 -2.88 0.56
C SER A 99 1.04 -3.27 -0.81
N ILE A 100 0.20 -3.16 -1.83
CA ILE A 100 0.54 -3.51 -3.22
C ILE A 100 1.20 -2.28 -3.85
N THR A 101 2.52 -2.33 -3.99
CA THR A 101 3.33 -1.22 -4.50
C THR A 101 4.75 -1.66 -4.81
N ALA A 102 5.40 -1.02 -5.76
CA ALA A 102 6.83 -1.12 -5.98
C ALA A 102 7.60 0.16 -5.59
N SER A 103 7.04 0.98 -4.67
CA SER A 103 7.69 2.20 -4.18
C SER A 103 8.02 3.18 -5.32
N HIS A 104 9.31 3.52 -5.48
CA HIS A 104 9.84 4.44 -6.49
C HIS A 104 10.32 3.74 -7.78
N ASN A 105 10.13 2.43 -7.91
CA ASN A 105 10.47 1.72 -9.15
C ASN A 105 9.65 2.25 -10.35
N PRO A 106 10.14 2.11 -11.59
CA PRO A 106 9.41 2.47 -12.80
C PRO A 106 8.00 1.86 -12.86
N GLN A 107 7.14 2.42 -13.72
CA GLN A 107 5.72 2.10 -13.80
C GLN A 107 5.43 0.61 -14.07
N ILE A 108 6.29 -0.08 -14.83
CA ILE A 108 6.13 -1.51 -15.17
C ILE A 108 6.34 -2.46 -13.99
N TRP A 109 6.88 -1.95 -12.87
CA TRP A 109 7.08 -2.72 -11.65
C TRP A 109 5.83 -2.72 -10.77
N ASN A 110 5.63 -3.82 -10.05
CA ASN A 110 4.71 -3.87 -8.91
C ASN A 110 5.30 -4.78 -7.81
N GLY A 111 4.61 -4.89 -6.67
CA GLY A 111 5.11 -5.71 -5.57
C GLY A 111 4.14 -5.81 -4.41
N LEU A 112 4.51 -6.63 -3.46
CA LEU A 112 3.76 -6.91 -2.24
C LEU A 112 4.63 -6.59 -1.04
N LYS A 113 4.22 -5.63 -0.22
CA LYS A 113 4.83 -5.32 1.07
C LYS A 113 3.96 -5.89 2.17
N PHE A 114 4.54 -6.70 3.03
CA PHE A 114 3.85 -7.37 4.13
C PHE A 114 4.02 -6.60 5.43
N LEU A 115 2.92 -6.44 6.16
CA LEU A 115 2.86 -5.64 7.38
C LEU A 115 2.31 -6.47 8.53
N ASN A 116 2.82 -6.22 9.72
CA ASN A 116 2.32 -6.74 10.98
C ASN A 116 0.98 -6.07 11.37
N SER A 117 0.34 -6.59 12.41
CA SER A 117 -0.92 -6.06 12.94
C SER A 117 -0.83 -4.64 13.50
N ASP A 118 0.35 -4.20 13.89
CA ASP A 118 0.66 -2.83 14.35
C ASP A 118 1.06 -1.88 13.21
N GLY A 119 0.94 -2.32 11.96
CA GLY A 119 1.29 -1.54 10.78
C GLY A 119 2.79 -1.48 10.47
N THR A 120 3.66 -2.08 11.27
CA THR A 120 5.09 -2.15 10.96
C THR A 120 5.39 -3.14 9.83
N PHE A 121 6.48 -2.93 9.10
CA PHE A 121 6.95 -3.93 8.15
C PHE A 121 7.40 -5.20 8.89
N LEU A 122 7.37 -6.34 8.21
CA LEU A 122 7.97 -7.55 8.74
C LEU A 122 9.47 -7.33 8.93
N ASP A 123 10.01 -7.78 10.06
CA ASP A 123 11.43 -7.79 10.31
C ASP A 123 12.15 -8.94 9.55
N GLU A 124 13.47 -9.00 9.67
CA GLU A 124 14.29 -9.99 8.95
C GLU A 124 13.92 -11.43 9.30
N ALA A 125 13.65 -11.73 10.57
CA ALA A 125 13.29 -13.07 11.03
C ALA A 125 11.89 -13.47 10.50
N GLN A 126 10.96 -12.53 10.51
CA GLN A 126 9.60 -12.71 10.00
C GLN A 126 9.58 -12.92 8.48
N ILE A 127 10.36 -12.14 7.73
CA ILE A 127 10.50 -12.33 6.27
C ILE A 127 11.15 -13.68 5.95
N LYS A 128 12.20 -14.09 6.67
CA LYS A 128 12.78 -15.43 6.50
C LYS A 128 11.76 -16.53 6.74
N LYS A 129 10.93 -16.38 7.78
CA LYS A 129 9.84 -17.32 8.06
C LYS A 129 8.80 -17.35 6.93
N LEU A 130 8.39 -16.20 6.41
CA LEU A 130 7.46 -16.10 5.28
C LEU A 130 8.03 -16.78 4.03
N ILE A 131 9.29 -16.54 3.70
CA ILE A 131 9.98 -17.17 2.56
C ILE A 131 10.00 -18.70 2.75
N ASN A 132 10.35 -19.19 3.93
CA ASN A 132 10.34 -20.62 4.21
C ASN A 132 8.95 -21.27 4.04
N ILE A 133 7.89 -20.57 4.43
CA ILE A 133 6.50 -21.01 4.18
C ILE A 133 6.22 -21.05 2.67
N ALA A 134 6.60 -19.99 1.97
CA ALA A 134 6.44 -19.90 0.51
C ALA A 134 7.19 -21.01 -0.24
N ASP A 135 8.40 -21.34 0.19
CA ASP A 135 9.24 -22.34 -0.47
C ASP A 135 8.79 -23.78 -0.18
N LYS A 136 8.20 -24.03 0.99
CA LYS A 136 7.54 -25.32 1.27
C LYS A 136 6.35 -25.56 0.36
N GLY A 137 5.65 -24.49 -0.09
CA GLY A 137 4.55 -24.57 -1.02
C GLY A 137 3.31 -25.32 -0.51
N THR A 138 3.24 -25.59 0.80
CA THR A 138 2.10 -26.28 1.41
C THR A 138 1.21 -25.25 2.08
N PHE A 139 0.08 -24.95 1.45
CA PHE A 139 -0.89 -23.94 1.91
C PHE A 139 -2.22 -24.60 2.23
N THR A 140 -2.91 -24.08 3.24
CA THR A 140 -4.25 -24.53 3.63
C THR A 140 -5.29 -23.57 3.06
N TYR A 141 -6.14 -24.09 2.19
CA TYR A 141 -7.28 -23.35 1.67
C TYR A 141 -8.57 -23.72 2.38
N SER A 142 -9.52 -22.80 2.36
CA SER A 142 -10.82 -23.00 2.99
C SER A 142 -11.75 -23.81 2.09
N ASN A 143 -12.67 -24.55 2.71
CA ASN A 143 -13.83 -25.05 1.99
C ASN A 143 -14.82 -23.91 1.71
N VAL A 144 -15.91 -24.20 0.99
CA VAL A 144 -16.90 -23.19 0.58
C VAL A 144 -17.49 -22.41 1.78
N ASP A 145 -17.70 -23.07 2.91
CA ASP A 145 -18.32 -22.46 4.10
C ASP A 145 -17.38 -21.50 4.84
N GLY A 146 -16.08 -21.64 4.65
CA GLY A 146 -15.09 -20.79 5.29
C GLY A 146 -14.57 -19.64 4.39
N ILE A 147 -15.04 -19.54 3.14
CA ILE A 147 -14.70 -18.40 2.25
C ILE A 147 -15.50 -17.19 2.73
N VAL A 148 -14.79 -16.12 3.09
CA VAL A 148 -15.39 -14.85 3.52
C VAL A 148 -15.30 -13.84 2.38
N PRO A 149 -16.43 -13.28 1.90
CA PRO A 149 -16.42 -12.23 0.91
C PRO A 149 -15.61 -11.01 1.39
N PRO A 150 -14.83 -10.34 0.52
CA PRO A 150 -14.05 -9.17 0.90
C PRO A 150 -14.95 -8.00 1.26
N MET A 151 -14.53 -7.22 2.24
CA MET A 151 -15.16 -5.97 2.63
C MET A 151 -14.40 -4.81 2.00
N HIS A 152 -15.09 -3.96 1.24
CA HIS A 152 -14.51 -2.74 0.66
C HIS A 152 -14.77 -1.55 1.58
N ASN A 153 -13.73 -0.78 1.89
CA ASN A 153 -13.83 0.39 2.76
C ASN A 153 -12.92 1.53 2.30
N ASN A 154 -13.46 2.44 1.52
CA ASN A 154 -12.73 3.59 0.96
C ASN A 154 -12.61 4.79 1.93
N SER A 155 -13.04 4.66 3.18
CA SER A 155 -12.98 5.77 4.14
C SER A 155 -11.60 6.03 4.74
N TRP A 156 -10.62 5.15 4.51
CA TRP A 156 -9.34 5.17 5.19
C TRP A 156 -8.46 6.37 4.84
N LEU A 157 -8.55 6.92 3.63
CA LEU A 157 -7.84 8.16 3.29
C LEU A 157 -8.30 9.32 4.19
N LYS A 158 -9.62 9.49 4.33
CA LYS A 158 -10.20 10.53 5.21
C LYS A 158 -9.85 10.29 6.68
N LYS A 159 -9.91 9.04 7.16
CA LYS A 159 -9.50 8.68 8.52
C LYS A 159 -8.04 9.02 8.75
N HIS A 160 -7.15 8.71 7.83
CA HIS A 160 -5.73 9.03 7.95
C HIS A 160 -5.49 10.54 8.09
N ILE A 161 -6.15 11.36 7.27
CA ILE A 161 -6.08 12.83 7.43
C ILE A 161 -6.54 13.25 8.82
N VAL A 162 -7.67 12.71 9.31
CA VAL A 162 -8.18 13.02 10.65
C VAL A 162 -7.17 12.66 11.74
N GLU A 163 -6.53 11.49 11.65
CA GLU A 163 -5.52 11.08 12.63
C GLU A 163 -4.28 11.99 12.60
N ILE A 164 -3.79 12.38 11.41
CA ILE A 164 -2.70 13.35 11.29
C ILE A 164 -3.09 14.68 11.97
N LEU A 165 -4.29 15.17 11.70
CA LEU A 165 -4.77 16.44 12.27
C LEU A 165 -5.00 16.40 13.78
N LYS A 166 -5.08 15.23 14.41
CA LYS A 166 -5.14 15.04 15.87
C LYS A 166 -3.76 15.08 16.55
N LEU A 167 -2.68 14.88 15.80
CA LEU A 167 -1.33 14.85 16.37
C LEU A 167 -0.99 16.18 17.03
N LYS A 168 -0.55 16.14 18.30
CA LYS A 168 -0.20 17.36 19.07
C LYS A 168 0.94 18.15 18.43
N ILE A 169 1.83 17.48 17.68
CA ILE A 169 2.94 18.13 16.96
C ILE A 169 2.45 18.94 15.75
N VAL A 170 1.24 18.65 15.23
CA VAL A 170 0.66 19.38 14.09
C VAL A 170 -0.09 20.60 14.60
N ASP A 171 0.62 21.74 14.71
CA ASP A 171 0.03 23.03 15.07
C ASP A 171 -0.74 23.63 13.88
N LYS A 172 -2.00 23.21 13.75
CA LYS A 172 -2.89 23.65 12.66
C LYS A 172 -3.05 25.15 12.60
N LYS A 173 -3.10 25.84 13.76
CA LYS A 173 -3.27 27.30 13.83
C LYS A 173 -2.03 28.00 13.29
N LYS A 174 -0.85 27.57 13.72
CA LYS A 174 0.43 28.11 13.25
C LYS A 174 0.64 27.89 11.75
N ILE A 175 0.34 26.68 11.25
CA ILE A 175 0.45 26.36 9.83
C ILE A 175 -0.50 27.25 9.01
N ARG A 176 -1.78 27.34 9.40
CA ARG A 176 -2.79 28.15 8.71
C ARG A 176 -2.43 29.64 8.66
N ASN A 177 -1.88 30.18 9.74
CA ASN A 177 -1.47 31.59 9.81
C ASN A 177 -0.30 31.90 8.86
N ARG A 178 0.52 30.92 8.53
CA ARG A 178 1.66 31.08 7.58
C ARG A 178 1.23 31.15 6.14
N LYS A 179 0.01 30.73 5.78
CA LYS A 179 -0.54 30.76 4.41
C LYS A 179 0.41 30.17 3.37
N PHE A 180 0.99 29.02 3.66
CA PHE A 180 1.94 28.36 2.76
C PHE A 180 1.35 28.14 1.39
N LYS A 181 2.16 28.36 0.35
CA LYS A 181 1.93 27.93 -1.03
C LYS A 181 2.79 26.69 -1.25
N VAL A 182 2.17 25.56 -1.56
CA VAL A 182 2.83 24.24 -1.64
C VAL A 182 2.62 23.64 -3.00
N VAL A 183 3.68 23.22 -3.66
CA VAL A 183 3.60 22.43 -4.89
C VAL A 183 3.65 20.95 -4.53
N VAL A 184 2.72 20.16 -5.04
CA VAL A 184 2.65 18.71 -4.84
C VAL A 184 2.80 18.02 -6.19
N ASP A 185 3.82 17.20 -6.32
CA ASP A 185 3.96 16.23 -7.41
C ASP A 185 3.68 14.84 -6.86
N ALA A 186 2.60 14.23 -7.33
CA ALA A 186 2.15 12.92 -6.87
C ALA A 186 2.30 11.82 -7.93
N VAL A 187 3.01 12.09 -9.03
CA VAL A 187 3.22 11.19 -10.18
C VAL A 187 1.94 10.45 -10.62
N ASN A 188 0.78 11.11 -10.47
CA ASN A 188 -0.55 10.55 -10.74
C ASN A 188 -0.88 9.26 -9.95
N SER A 189 -0.22 9.04 -8.80
CA SER A 189 -0.42 7.86 -7.96
C SER A 189 -1.24 8.16 -6.70
N SER A 190 -1.22 7.29 -5.70
CA SER A 190 -2.01 7.37 -4.47
C SER A 190 -1.83 8.66 -3.67
N GLY A 191 -0.66 9.32 -3.80
CA GLY A 191 -0.42 10.64 -3.20
C GLY A 191 -1.40 11.72 -3.68
N SER A 192 -1.90 11.61 -4.92
CA SER A 192 -2.89 12.51 -5.51
C SER A 192 -4.19 12.60 -4.70
N LEU A 193 -4.56 11.49 -4.05
CA LEU A 193 -5.85 11.33 -3.37
C LEU A 193 -5.84 11.82 -1.90
N ILE A 194 -4.68 12.06 -1.32
CA ILE A 194 -4.59 12.36 0.12
C ILE A 194 -3.78 13.63 0.42
N VAL A 195 -2.66 13.85 -0.29
CA VAL A 195 -1.72 14.92 0.07
C VAL A 195 -2.31 16.32 -0.18
N PRO A 196 -2.95 16.60 -1.34
CA PRO A 196 -3.61 17.88 -1.57
C PRO A 196 -4.69 18.18 -0.53
N ASP A 197 -5.55 17.20 -0.23
CA ASP A 197 -6.65 17.35 0.71
C ASP A 197 -6.15 17.65 2.15
N LEU A 198 -5.09 16.98 2.59
CA LEU A 198 -4.45 17.23 3.88
C LEU A 198 -3.92 18.66 3.96
N LEU A 199 -3.19 19.11 2.95
CA LEU A 199 -2.59 20.43 2.91
C LEU A 199 -3.66 21.55 2.86
N GLU A 200 -4.74 21.35 2.10
CA GLU A 200 -5.87 22.29 2.05
C GLU A 200 -6.58 22.39 3.40
N GLN A 201 -6.78 21.27 4.11
CA GLN A 201 -7.33 21.29 5.46
C GLN A 201 -6.41 21.98 6.49
N LEU A 202 -5.11 21.98 6.23
CA LEU A 202 -4.13 22.75 6.98
C LEU A 202 -4.11 24.25 6.60
N GLY A 203 -4.89 24.66 5.59
CA GLY A 203 -4.98 26.05 5.12
C GLY A 203 -3.87 26.47 4.15
N CYS A 204 -3.21 25.51 3.52
CA CYS A 204 -2.22 25.78 2.48
C CYS A 204 -2.90 26.05 1.13
N LYS A 205 -2.29 26.88 0.29
CA LYS A 205 -2.62 26.97 -1.14
C LYS A 205 -1.84 25.91 -1.89
N VAL A 206 -2.53 24.93 -2.48
CA VAL A 206 -1.89 23.79 -3.17
C VAL A 206 -1.81 24.03 -4.67
N ILE A 207 -0.64 23.83 -5.24
CA ILE A 207 -0.41 23.73 -6.68
C ILE A 207 -0.19 22.24 -6.98
N ARG A 208 -1.12 21.67 -7.75
CA ARG A 208 -1.12 20.24 -8.10
C ARG A 208 -0.35 20.01 -9.38
N LEU A 209 0.72 19.20 -9.33
CA LEU A 209 1.40 18.63 -10.47
C LEU A 209 1.16 17.12 -10.47
N TYR A 210 0.72 16.60 -11.61
CA TYR A 210 0.53 15.15 -11.77
C TYR A 210 -0.28 14.53 -10.61
N CYS A 211 -1.42 15.17 -10.30
CA CYS A 211 -2.31 14.76 -9.22
C CYS A 211 -3.66 14.25 -9.74
N ASP A 212 -3.74 13.74 -10.97
CA ASP A 212 -4.99 13.29 -11.59
C ASP A 212 -5.38 11.87 -11.18
N GLY A 213 -4.50 11.15 -10.47
CA GLY A 213 -4.76 9.79 -9.98
C GLY A 213 -4.90 8.73 -11.08
N THR A 214 -4.44 9.01 -12.29
CA THR A 214 -4.59 8.13 -13.46
C THR A 214 -3.70 6.89 -13.40
N GLY A 215 -2.66 6.90 -12.55
CA GLY A 215 -1.65 5.84 -12.50
C GLY A 215 -0.65 5.85 -13.65
N ILE A 216 -0.78 6.82 -14.58
CA ILE A 216 0.19 7.02 -15.67
C ILE A 216 1.28 7.96 -15.16
N PHE A 217 2.47 7.44 -14.94
CA PHE A 217 3.59 8.21 -14.41
C PHE A 217 4.18 9.12 -15.48
N PRO A 218 4.17 10.46 -15.29
CA PRO A 218 4.70 11.41 -16.25
C PRO A 218 6.24 11.42 -16.28
N HIS A 219 6.86 10.94 -15.22
CA HIS A 219 8.31 10.78 -15.07
C HIS A 219 8.61 9.63 -14.09
N THR A 220 9.88 9.24 -13.99
CA THR A 220 10.32 8.24 -13.02
C THR A 220 10.02 8.73 -11.60
N PRO A 221 9.33 7.91 -10.76
CA PRO A 221 8.90 8.35 -9.44
C PRO A 221 10.02 8.45 -8.40
N GLU A 222 11.22 7.99 -8.73
CA GLU A 222 12.38 8.12 -7.85
C GLU A 222 12.75 9.60 -7.68
N PRO A 223 12.86 10.12 -6.43
CA PRO A 223 13.05 11.55 -6.17
C PRO A 223 14.49 12.00 -6.35
N LEU A 224 15.06 11.75 -7.54
CA LEU A 224 16.38 12.24 -7.94
C LEU A 224 16.25 13.62 -8.62
N PRO A 225 17.28 14.48 -8.55
CA PRO A 225 17.24 15.84 -9.11
C PRO A 225 16.74 15.91 -10.56
N GLN A 226 17.16 14.97 -11.41
CA GLN A 226 16.75 14.91 -12.82
C GLN A 226 15.24 14.63 -12.99
N ASN A 227 14.60 13.96 -12.03
CA ASN A 227 13.17 13.62 -12.07
C ASN A 227 12.31 14.73 -11.44
N LEU A 228 12.92 15.70 -10.73
CA LEU A 228 12.23 16.76 -10.00
C LEU A 228 12.27 18.13 -10.70
N THR A 229 12.72 18.18 -11.94
CA THR A 229 12.84 19.45 -12.70
C THR A 229 11.51 20.17 -12.87
N GLY A 230 10.42 19.43 -13.13
CA GLY A 230 9.06 19.98 -13.22
C GLY A 230 8.60 20.60 -11.90
N LEU A 231 8.84 19.90 -10.79
CA LEU A 231 8.54 20.38 -9.43
C LEU A 231 9.33 21.65 -9.10
N ALA A 232 10.66 21.66 -9.35
CA ALA A 232 11.52 22.82 -9.10
C ALA A 232 11.06 24.04 -9.90
N ASN A 233 10.75 23.88 -11.18
CA ASN A 233 10.25 24.96 -12.04
C ASN A 233 8.90 25.51 -11.58
N ALA A 234 8.04 24.68 -10.98
CA ALA A 234 6.75 25.13 -10.46
C ALA A 234 6.86 25.90 -9.13
N VAL A 235 7.92 25.65 -8.36
CA VAL A 235 8.17 26.35 -7.08
C VAL A 235 8.64 27.80 -7.31
N VAL A 236 9.41 28.06 -8.36
CA VAL A 236 9.96 29.42 -8.65
C VAL A 236 8.98 30.32 -9.41
N LYS A 237 7.84 29.82 -9.87
CA LYS A 237 6.73 30.58 -10.47
C LYS A 237 5.74 31.05 -9.40
#